data_d47e8515e7ee4a15043f9a02b2d191dc
#
_entry.id   d47e8515e7ee4a15043f9a02b2d191dc
#
_cell.length_a   1.000
_cell.length_b   1.000
_cell.length_c   1.000
_cell.angle_alpha   90.00
_cell.angle_beta   90.00
_cell.angle_gamma   90.00
#
_symmetry.space_group_name_H-M   'P 1'
#
loop_
_entity.id
_entity.type
_entity.pdbx_description
1 polymer ?
#
loop_
_entity_poly.entity_id
_entity_poly.type
_entity_poly.pdbx_seq_one_letter_code
_entity_poly.pdbx_strand_id
1 'polypeptide(L)'
;MARKKKNNRISVGGLRPMPGQTKPNTIILSAPKRFGIDISSFISAVNAADNIDFYRRTRLYDLYEDIMLDTHLTSVIERRRNAVNGTHISFQRNGIPDETINEQLRSPWFGRLVGDIIDAKFYGFSLMQFYRDEHGWVNYDLIPRKHVDPVRRAIMRFQDNISGTPWDEYPNLLFVGQPRDIGMLVKAAPWVIYKRNDVADWAQFAEIFGMPIEDYTYDNGDEEARERTIQDAKEAGALKKYIHAKDVELKLIEAGNKTGSSDLYDKLCERCNKEMSKLFLGNTLTTEAQSTGSEALGNVHKKEEEQILKADQKYVLNVLNYDMTDIFTAMGIDTSGGEFVFPEPKSIDLTAKANILVQLNSNWRLPISDDYLYDTFGIEKPANYNQLKKQIEESRLLTQVLNSNIQIPQSDESPSSPTPVSSSKGFHPSSLIPSLLSRFFAKAPHNRGAALEW
;
A
#
# COMPACT_ATOMS: atom_id res chain seq x y z
N MET A 1 -2.30 -43.92 -32.72
CA MET A 1 -1.35 -42.79 -32.88
C MET A 1 -1.49 -41.84 -31.68
N ALA A 2 -0.55 -41.91 -30.77
CA ALA A 2 -0.60 -41.06 -29.56
C ALA A 2 -0.15 -39.64 -29.91
N ARG A 3 -1.06 -38.67 -29.75
CA ARG A 3 -0.77 -37.25 -29.90
C ARG A 3 0.23 -36.81 -28.83
N LYS A 4 1.50 -36.59 -29.19
CA LYS A 4 2.48 -35.92 -28.31
C LYS A 4 1.95 -34.56 -27.94
N LYS A 5 1.59 -34.35 -26.66
CA LYS A 5 1.35 -33.04 -26.10
C LYS A 5 2.62 -32.21 -26.30
N LYS A 6 2.58 -31.23 -27.21
CA LYS A 6 3.59 -30.15 -27.28
C LYS A 6 3.49 -29.35 -25.97
N ASN A 7 4.40 -29.61 -25.04
CA ASN A 7 4.63 -28.70 -23.93
C ASN A 7 5.12 -27.39 -24.55
N ASN A 8 4.28 -26.38 -24.57
CA ASN A 8 4.68 -25.03 -24.89
C ASN A 8 5.57 -24.49 -23.74
N ARG A 9 6.85 -24.86 -23.81
CA ARG A 9 7.88 -24.28 -22.94
C ARG A 9 8.34 -23.00 -23.60
N ILE A 10 8.02 -21.85 -23.01
CA ILE A 10 8.51 -20.56 -23.45
C ILE A 10 9.86 -20.34 -22.79
N SER A 11 10.91 -20.21 -23.59
CA SER A 11 12.21 -19.76 -23.11
C SER A 11 12.12 -18.22 -22.99
N VAL A 12 12.05 -17.71 -21.78
CA VAL A 12 12.03 -16.28 -21.50
C VAL A 12 13.24 -15.96 -20.63
N GLY A 13 14.19 -15.23 -21.20
CA GLY A 13 15.35 -14.72 -20.48
C GLY A 13 16.40 -15.79 -20.17
N GLY A 14 17.61 -15.56 -20.53
CA GLY A 14 18.77 -16.24 -20.00
C GLY A 14 19.46 -15.31 -19.03
N LEU A 15 20.26 -15.84 -18.12
CA LEU A 15 21.28 -15.04 -17.47
C LEU A 15 22.11 -14.38 -18.56
N ARG A 16 22.27 -13.06 -18.47
CA ARG A 16 23.14 -12.34 -19.42
C ARG A 16 24.56 -12.89 -19.29
N PRO A 17 25.26 -13.10 -20.39
CA PRO A 17 26.62 -13.63 -20.33
C PRO A 17 27.52 -12.67 -19.54
N MET A 18 28.46 -13.25 -18.77
CA MET A 18 29.55 -12.46 -18.20
C MET A 18 30.39 -11.83 -19.28
N PRO A 19 31.14 -10.74 -19.00
CA PRO A 19 32.13 -10.21 -19.91
C PRO A 19 33.08 -11.33 -20.40
N GLY A 20 33.09 -11.60 -21.72
CA GLY A 20 33.87 -12.69 -22.33
C GLY A 20 33.10 -13.99 -22.57
N GLN A 21 31.88 -14.17 -22.13
CA GLN A 21 31.01 -15.31 -22.44
C GLN A 21 30.09 -14.97 -23.62
N THR A 22 29.99 -15.88 -24.58
CA THR A 22 29.15 -15.70 -25.78
C THR A 22 27.77 -16.29 -25.71
N LYS A 23 27.44 -17.13 -24.68
CA LYS A 23 26.17 -17.81 -24.57
C LYS A 23 25.55 -17.59 -23.17
N PRO A 24 24.36 -17.02 -23.09
CA PRO A 24 23.64 -16.90 -21.82
C PRO A 24 23.16 -18.27 -21.34
N ASN A 25 23.13 -18.49 -20.01
CA ASN A 25 22.50 -19.65 -19.41
C ASN A 25 20.99 -19.54 -19.55
N THR A 26 20.37 -20.45 -20.28
CA THR A 26 18.93 -20.39 -20.58
C THR A 26 18.10 -20.91 -19.42
N ILE A 27 17.13 -20.12 -18.99
CA ILE A 27 16.07 -20.52 -18.05
C ILE A 27 14.85 -20.95 -18.87
N ILE A 28 14.27 -22.11 -18.54
CA ILE A 28 13.06 -22.63 -19.18
C ILE A 28 11.90 -22.53 -18.22
N LEU A 29 11.03 -21.54 -18.43
CA LEU A 29 9.87 -21.29 -17.59
C LEU A 29 8.76 -22.33 -17.83
N SER A 30 8.07 -22.71 -16.77
CA SER A 30 6.82 -23.46 -16.80
C SER A 30 5.68 -22.57 -16.32
N ALA A 31 4.49 -22.76 -16.88
CA ALA A 31 3.32 -22.04 -16.42
C ALA A 31 3.02 -22.34 -14.95
N PRO A 32 2.60 -21.32 -14.16
CA PRO A 32 2.19 -21.55 -12.78
C PRO A 32 0.94 -22.43 -12.72
N LYS A 33 0.84 -23.26 -11.67
CA LYS A 33 -0.39 -23.96 -11.35
C LYS A 33 -1.29 -23.04 -10.57
N ARG A 34 -2.38 -22.64 -11.19
CA ARG A 34 -3.39 -21.76 -10.57
C ARG A 34 -4.69 -22.53 -10.39
N PHE A 35 -5.46 -22.17 -9.36
CA PHE A 35 -6.74 -22.75 -8.99
C PHE A 35 -6.68 -24.24 -8.57
N GLY A 36 -7.28 -24.52 -7.43
CA GLY A 36 -7.33 -25.85 -6.85
C GLY A 36 -6.27 -26.14 -5.79
N ILE A 37 -5.59 -25.11 -5.27
CA ILE A 37 -4.74 -25.25 -4.09
C ILE A 37 -5.64 -25.25 -2.85
N ASP A 38 -5.63 -26.37 -2.14
CA ASP A 38 -6.32 -26.59 -0.87
C ASP A 38 -5.35 -26.57 0.32
N ILE A 39 -5.87 -26.73 1.52
CA ILE A 39 -5.05 -26.77 2.76
C ILE A 39 -4.04 -27.92 2.73
N SER A 40 -4.34 -29.06 2.10
CA SER A 40 -3.42 -30.19 2.02
C SER A 40 -2.25 -29.88 1.10
N SER A 41 -2.51 -29.23 -0.01
CA SER A 41 -1.51 -28.72 -0.94
C SER A 41 -0.63 -27.65 -0.30
N PHE A 42 -1.22 -26.73 0.50
CA PHE A 42 -0.49 -25.75 1.29
C PHE A 42 0.48 -26.43 2.27
N ILE A 43 0.02 -27.37 3.09
CA ILE A 43 0.86 -28.08 4.05
C ILE A 43 2.00 -28.84 3.32
N SER A 44 1.70 -29.47 2.20
CA SER A 44 2.70 -30.17 1.37
C SER A 44 3.75 -29.21 0.80
N ALA A 45 3.33 -28.01 0.36
CA ALA A 45 4.24 -26.98 -0.18
C ALA A 45 5.18 -26.43 0.91
N VAL A 46 4.65 -26.15 2.10
CA VAL A 46 5.44 -25.68 3.26
C VAL A 46 6.42 -26.75 3.71
N ASN A 47 5.98 -27.98 3.90
CA ASN A 47 6.85 -29.08 4.32
C ASN A 47 7.98 -29.34 3.30
N ALA A 48 7.69 -29.21 2.00
CA ALA A 48 8.72 -29.35 0.96
C ALA A 48 9.71 -28.18 0.97
N ALA A 49 9.27 -26.96 1.31
CA ALA A 49 10.11 -25.77 1.38
C ALA A 49 10.98 -25.74 2.64
N ASP A 50 10.50 -26.28 3.75
CA ASP A 50 11.21 -26.34 5.04
C ASP A 50 12.09 -27.58 5.20
N ASN A 51 12.07 -28.51 4.24
CA ASN A 51 12.91 -29.70 4.31
C ASN A 51 14.39 -29.30 4.37
N ILE A 52 15.12 -29.86 5.32
CA ILE A 52 16.53 -29.52 5.60
C ILE A 52 17.46 -30.06 4.52
N ASP A 53 17.23 -31.28 4.08
CA ASP A 53 18.14 -32.02 3.18
C ASP A 53 17.78 -31.80 1.70
N PHE A 54 16.48 -31.84 1.39
CA PHE A 54 15.95 -31.76 0.02
C PHE A 54 14.84 -30.73 -0.11
N TYR A 55 15.09 -29.49 0.33
CA TYR A 55 14.08 -28.45 0.21
C TYR A 55 13.73 -28.14 -1.25
N ARG A 56 12.45 -27.92 -1.51
CA ARG A 56 11.91 -27.57 -2.83
C ARG A 56 10.86 -26.47 -2.69
N ARG A 57 11.08 -25.35 -3.35
CA ARG A 57 10.22 -24.18 -3.24
C ARG A 57 9.28 -23.96 -4.43
N THR A 58 9.37 -24.78 -5.48
CA THR A 58 8.55 -24.62 -6.68
C THR A 58 7.06 -24.60 -6.36
N ARG A 59 6.58 -25.54 -5.53
CA ARG A 59 5.18 -25.60 -5.11
C ARG A 59 4.77 -24.42 -4.23
N LEU A 60 5.68 -23.91 -3.42
CA LEU A 60 5.45 -22.74 -2.58
C LEU A 60 5.25 -21.50 -3.43
N TYR A 61 6.04 -21.31 -4.48
CA TYR A 61 5.86 -20.17 -5.39
C TYR A 61 4.64 -20.34 -6.31
N ASP A 62 4.25 -21.56 -6.68
CA ASP A 62 2.95 -21.81 -7.33
C ASP A 62 1.79 -21.36 -6.41
N LEU A 63 1.88 -21.69 -5.11
CA LEU A 63 0.91 -21.24 -4.10
C LEU A 63 0.88 -19.70 -4.01
N TYR A 64 2.03 -19.04 -3.96
CA TYR A 64 2.09 -17.57 -3.86
C TYR A 64 1.47 -16.89 -5.08
N GLU A 65 1.74 -17.38 -6.29
CA GLU A 65 1.11 -16.88 -7.51
C GLU A 65 -0.40 -17.11 -7.55
N ASP A 66 -0.88 -18.19 -6.91
CA ASP A 66 -2.32 -18.48 -6.80
C ASP A 66 -3.03 -17.59 -5.78
N ILE A 67 -2.46 -17.40 -4.58
CA ILE A 67 -3.07 -16.57 -3.55
C ILE A 67 -3.02 -15.08 -3.89
N MET A 68 -2.06 -14.63 -4.69
CA MET A 68 -1.99 -13.26 -5.21
C MET A 68 -3.12 -12.90 -6.18
N LEU A 69 -4.00 -13.84 -6.52
CA LEU A 69 -5.26 -13.55 -7.21
C LEU A 69 -6.35 -13.03 -6.27
N ASP A 70 -6.16 -13.11 -4.95
CA ASP A 70 -7.09 -12.50 -3.98
C ASP A 70 -6.96 -10.97 -4.02
N THR A 71 -8.08 -10.31 -4.24
CA THR A 71 -8.14 -8.85 -4.40
C THR A 71 -7.72 -8.09 -3.15
N HIS A 72 -8.10 -8.59 -1.96
CA HIS A 72 -7.75 -7.93 -0.70
C HIS A 72 -6.26 -8.09 -0.40
N LEU A 73 -5.73 -9.32 -0.53
CA LEU A 73 -4.30 -9.58 -0.32
C LEU A 73 -3.44 -8.73 -1.25
N THR A 74 -3.77 -8.69 -2.53
CA THR A 74 -3.05 -7.85 -3.51
C THR A 74 -3.10 -6.38 -3.13
N SER A 75 -4.27 -5.87 -2.74
CA SER A 75 -4.46 -4.47 -2.35
C SER A 75 -3.57 -4.07 -1.15
N VAL A 76 -3.49 -4.89 -0.10
CA VAL A 76 -2.69 -4.58 1.08
C VAL A 76 -1.18 -4.68 0.80
N ILE A 77 -0.75 -5.62 -0.04
CA ILE A 77 0.64 -5.74 -0.49
C ILE A 77 1.05 -4.54 -1.33
N GLU A 78 0.25 -4.18 -2.35
CA GLU A 78 0.53 -3.03 -3.21
C GLU A 78 0.52 -1.72 -2.41
N ARG A 79 -0.38 -1.56 -1.46
CA ARG A 79 -0.40 -0.39 -0.56
C ARG A 79 0.92 -0.25 0.18
N ARG A 80 1.42 -1.32 0.80
CA ARG A 80 2.69 -1.32 1.53
C ARG A 80 3.89 -1.06 0.62
N ARG A 81 3.90 -1.68 -0.55
CA ARG A 81 4.93 -1.51 -1.59
C ARG A 81 4.97 -0.06 -2.10
N ASN A 82 3.79 0.49 -2.42
CA ASN A 82 3.65 1.84 -2.93
C ASN A 82 3.96 2.92 -1.88
N ALA A 83 3.76 2.65 -0.60
CA ALA A 83 4.14 3.56 0.47
C ALA A 83 5.66 3.85 0.48
N VAL A 84 6.49 2.83 0.23
CA VAL A 84 7.94 3.01 0.11
C VAL A 84 8.31 3.66 -1.22
N ASN A 85 7.73 3.20 -2.34
CA ASN A 85 7.99 3.76 -3.67
C ASN A 85 7.58 5.24 -3.80
N GLY A 86 6.57 5.67 -3.05
CA GLY A 86 6.13 7.06 -3.01
C GLY A 86 7.09 8.00 -2.27
N THR A 87 8.11 7.45 -1.61
CA THR A 87 9.11 8.25 -0.90
C THR A 87 10.34 8.46 -1.79
N HIS A 88 10.72 9.69 -2.00
CA HIS A 88 11.89 10.03 -2.80
C HIS A 88 13.18 9.53 -2.14
N ILE A 89 14.02 8.82 -2.90
CA ILE A 89 15.36 8.40 -2.48
C ILE A 89 16.37 9.22 -3.27
N SER A 90 17.40 9.72 -2.60
CA SER A 90 18.50 10.42 -3.25
C SER A 90 19.85 9.86 -2.79
N PHE A 91 20.83 9.90 -3.68
CA PHE A 91 22.22 9.62 -3.35
C PHE A 91 22.96 10.94 -3.09
N GLN A 92 23.69 10.99 -1.98
CA GLN A 92 24.38 12.20 -1.51
C GLN A 92 25.83 11.88 -1.15
N ARG A 93 26.72 12.87 -1.38
CA ARG A 93 28.09 12.87 -0.87
C ARG A 93 28.25 14.04 0.08
N ASN A 94 28.59 13.77 1.34
CA ASN A 94 28.71 14.81 2.38
C ASN A 94 27.46 15.72 2.48
N GLY A 95 26.28 15.14 2.32
CA GLY A 95 25.00 15.87 2.38
C GLY A 95 24.63 16.65 1.11
N ILE A 96 25.47 16.59 0.05
CA ILE A 96 25.21 17.24 -1.24
C ILE A 96 24.71 16.16 -2.22
N PRO A 97 23.58 16.36 -2.91
CA PRO A 97 23.08 15.42 -3.91
C PRO A 97 24.08 15.24 -5.07
N ASP A 98 24.37 14.00 -5.43
CA ASP A 98 25.17 13.66 -6.62
C ASP A 98 24.22 13.50 -7.81
N GLU A 99 24.20 14.51 -8.70
CA GLU A 99 23.27 14.53 -9.83
C GLU A 99 23.51 13.38 -10.82
N THR A 100 24.75 12.92 -11.02
CA THR A 100 25.06 11.83 -11.95
C THR A 100 24.39 10.53 -11.55
N ILE A 101 24.41 10.21 -10.25
CA ILE A 101 23.75 9.02 -9.72
C ILE A 101 22.24 9.27 -9.60
N ASN A 102 21.81 10.43 -9.12
CA ASN A 102 20.40 10.75 -8.97
C ASN A 102 19.65 10.77 -10.31
N GLU A 103 20.29 11.10 -11.41
CA GLU A 103 19.69 10.98 -12.74
C GLU A 103 19.36 9.53 -13.07
N GLN A 104 20.25 8.58 -12.75
CA GLN A 104 19.96 7.14 -12.88
C GLN A 104 18.77 6.71 -12.02
N LEU A 105 18.67 7.24 -10.80
CA LEU A 105 17.57 6.89 -9.85
C LEU A 105 16.20 7.42 -10.30
N ARG A 106 16.14 8.47 -11.09
CA ARG A 106 14.88 9.00 -11.67
C ARG A 106 14.30 8.09 -12.75
N SER A 107 15.06 7.14 -13.25
CA SER A 107 14.63 6.22 -14.30
C SER A 107 13.66 5.16 -13.75
N PRO A 108 12.71 4.64 -14.58
CA PRO A 108 11.69 3.69 -14.15
C PRO A 108 12.20 2.39 -13.53
N TRP A 109 13.43 1.97 -13.85
CA TRP A 109 14.02 0.76 -13.28
C TRP A 109 14.16 0.85 -11.76
N PHE A 110 14.49 2.05 -11.23
CA PHE A 110 14.76 2.22 -9.81
C PHE A 110 13.49 2.05 -8.95
N GLY A 111 12.35 2.59 -9.38
CA GLY A 111 11.07 2.36 -8.70
C GLY A 111 10.69 0.88 -8.69
N ARG A 112 10.97 0.14 -9.78
CA ARG A 112 10.78 -1.32 -9.81
C ARG A 112 11.73 -2.02 -8.83
N LEU A 113 13.01 -1.61 -8.79
CA LEU A 113 14.00 -2.16 -7.87
C LEU A 113 13.56 -2.03 -6.40
N VAL A 114 13.12 -0.86 -5.98
CA VAL A 114 12.61 -0.63 -4.61
C VAL A 114 11.43 -1.59 -4.33
N GLY A 115 10.53 -1.76 -5.28
CA GLY A 115 9.44 -2.73 -5.17
C GLY A 115 9.94 -4.16 -5.02
N ASP A 116 10.90 -4.62 -5.82
CA ASP A 116 11.43 -5.98 -5.76
C ASP A 116 12.30 -6.24 -4.51
N ILE A 117 12.92 -5.19 -3.95
CA ILE A 117 13.58 -5.26 -2.63
C ILE A 117 12.53 -5.51 -1.54
N ILE A 118 11.41 -4.81 -1.54
CA ILE A 118 10.32 -5.04 -0.57
C ILE A 118 9.68 -6.41 -0.79
N ASP A 119 9.51 -6.85 -2.02
CA ASP A 119 8.98 -8.17 -2.36
C ASP A 119 9.82 -9.31 -1.76
N ALA A 120 11.11 -9.09 -1.51
CA ALA A 120 11.93 -10.07 -0.80
C ALA A 120 11.40 -10.42 0.59
N LYS A 121 10.75 -9.48 1.29
CA LYS A 121 10.08 -9.74 2.59
C LYS A 121 8.80 -10.59 2.41
N PHE A 122 8.10 -10.41 1.30
CA PHE A 122 6.84 -11.13 1.03
C PHE A 122 7.10 -12.55 0.53
N TYR A 123 8.07 -12.71 -0.37
CA TYR A 123 8.40 -13.98 -1.03
C TYR A 123 9.58 -14.73 -0.40
N GLY A 124 10.31 -14.11 0.56
CA GLY A 124 11.50 -14.65 1.22
C GLY A 124 12.81 -14.14 0.63
N PHE A 125 12.89 -13.94 -0.69
CA PHE A 125 14.04 -13.34 -1.36
C PHE A 125 13.67 -12.77 -2.72
N SER A 126 14.58 -11.95 -3.26
CA SER A 126 14.64 -11.52 -4.66
C SER A 126 16.08 -11.66 -5.18
N LEU A 127 16.25 -12.10 -6.41
CA LEU A 127 17.55 -12.16 -7.10
C LEU A 127 17.43 -11.40 -8.40
N MET A 128 18.28 -10.38 -8.57
CA MET A 128 18.23 -9.42 -9.68
C MET A 128 19.56 -9.39 -10.39
N GLN A 129 19.53 -9.43 -11.73
CA GLN A 129 20.71 -9.32 -12.56
C GLN A 129 20.76 -7.95 -13.25
N PHE A 130 21.77 -7.15 -12.92
CA PHE A 130 21.94 -5.80 -13.46
C PHE A 130 22.72 -5.79 -14.75
N TYR A 131 22.40 -4.80 -15.60
CA TYR A 131 23.10 -4.53 -16.85
C TYR A 131 22.96 -3.06 -17.24
N ARG A 132 23.77 -2.62 -18.19
CA ARG A 132 23.53 -1.34 -18.88
C ARG A 132 22.80 -1.61 -20.19
N ASP A 133 21.79 -0.80 -20.47
CA ASP A 133 21.12 -0.80 -21.77
C ASP A 133 21.96 -0.15 -22.87
N GLU A 134 21.45 -0.10 -24.10
CA GLU A 134 22.13 0.47 -25.26
C GLU A 134 22.42 1.98 -25.12
N HIS A 135 21.70 2.66 -24.23
CA HIS A 135 21.85 4.10 -23.93
C HIS A 135 22.75 4.35 -22.71
N GLY A 136 23.28 3.31 -22.09
CA GLY A 136 24.13 3.40 -20.90
C GLY A 136 23.37 3.53 -19.58
N TRP A 137 22.03 3.45 -19.59
CA TRP A 137 21.22 3.44 -18.37
C TRP A 137 21.34 2.10 -17.63
N VAL A 138 21.30 2.17 -16.31
CA VAL A 138 21.19 0.99 -15.47
C VAL A 138 19.81 0.38 -15.68
N ASN A 139 19.76 -0.94 -15.75
CA ASN A 139 18.53 -1.73 -15.75
C ASN A 139 18.80 -3.10 -15.14
N TYR A 140 17.75 -3.88 -14.86
CA TYR A 140 17.91 -5.22 -14.32
C TYR A 140 16.77 -6.14 -14.77
N ASP A 141 17.06 -7.44 -14.72
CA ASP A 141 16.08 -8.51 -14.89
C ASP A 141 15.91 -9.23 -13.54
N LEU A 142 14.66 -9.41 -13.07
CA LEU A 142 14.34 -10.23 -11.91
C LEU A 142 14.42 -11.69 -12.31
N ILE A 143 15.30 -12.47 -11.66
CA ILE A 143 15.40 -13.90 -11.89
C ILE A 143 14.19 -14.60 -11.29
N PRO A 144 13.44 -15.40 -12.06
CA PRO A 144 12.26 -16.08 -11.54
C PRO A 144 12.58 -16.94 -10.32
N ARG A 145 11.91 -16.69 -9.19
CA ARG A 145 12.20 -17.31 -7.89
C ARG A 145 12.18 -18.85 -7.93
N LYS A 146 11.35 -19.45 -8.81
CA LYS A 146 11.29 -20.90 -9.01
C LYS A 146 12.58 -21.50 -9.59
N HIS A 147 13.44 -20.66 -10.19
CA HIS A 147 14.72 -21.07 -10.76
C HIS A 147 15.92 -20.75 -9.86
N VAL A 148 15.68 -20.23 -8.65
CA VAL A 148 16.73 -19.80 -7.73
C VAL A 148 16.78 -20.76 -6.54
N ASP A 149 17.97 -21.29 -6.26
CA ASP A 149 18.28 -21.98 -5.03
C ASP A 149 19.09 -21.05 -4.12
N PRO A 150 18.45 -20.39 -3.16
CA PRO A 150 19.15 -19.39 -2.34
C PRO A 150 20.14 -20.01 -1.34
N VAL A 151 19.99 -21.29 -0.97
CA VAL A 151 20.88 -21.95 -0.01
C VAL A 151 22.15 -22.42 -0.71
N ARG A 152 22.02 -23.00 -1.93
CA ARG A 152 23.17 -23.42 -2.74
C ARG A 152 23.76 -22.31 -3.58
N ARG A 153 23.13 -21.12 -3.57
CA ARG A 153 23.54 -19.96 -4.37
C ARG A 153 23.68 -20.28 -5.85
N ALA A 154 22.63 -20.94 -6.39
CA ALA A 154 22.65 -21.42 -7.76
C ALA A 154 21.36 -21.08 -8.51
N ILE A 155 21.48 -20.84 -9.82
CA ILE A 155 20.38 -20.57 -10.73
C ILE A 155 20.15 -21.81 -11.59
N MET A 156 18.93 -22.35 -11.52
CA MET A 156 18.53 -23.59 -12.15
C MET A 156 17.97 -23.37 -13.55
N ARG A 157 18.35 -24.21 -14.49
CA ARG A 157 17.77 -24.19 -15.84
C ARG A 157 16.30 -24.60 -15.84
N PHE A 158 15.94 -25.59 -15.05
CA PHE A 158 14.57 -26.06 -14.84
C PHE A 158 14.20 -25.89 -13.38
N GLN A 159 12.92 -25.66 -13.10
CA GLN A 159 12.41 -25.34 -11.77
C GLN A 159 12.71 -26.40 -10.71
N ASP A 160 12.78 -27.67 -11.09
CA ASP A 160 12.98 -28.80 -10.17
C ASP A 160 14.39 -29.41 -10.23
N ASN A 161 15.36 -28.77 -10.88
CA ASN A 161 16.73 -29.24 -10.93
C ASN A 161 17.41 -29.15 -9.55
N ILE A 162 18.35 -30.08 -9.33
CA ILE A 162 19.18 -30.11 -8.11
C ILE A 162 20.49 -29.32 -8.31
N SER A 163 20.97 -29.23 -9.55
CA SER A 163 22.20 -28.53 -9.92
C SER A 163 21.89 -27.34 -10.84
N GLY A 164 22.63 -26.26 -10.69
CA GLY A 164 22.49 -25.05 -11.48
C GLY A 164 23.82 -24.33 -11.62
N THR A 165 23.78 -23.13 -12.21
CA THR A 165 24.94 -22.26 -12.34
C THR A 165 25.13 -21.48 -11.03
N PRO A 166 26.29 -21.54 -10.37
CA PRO A 166 26.61 -20.69 -9.23
C PRO A 166 26.51 -19.21 -9.60
N TRP A 167 25.86 -18.42 -8.78
CA TRP A 167 25.74 -16.98 -9.06
C TRP A 167 26.88 -16.13 -8.50
N ASP A 168 27.70 -16.68 -7.61
CA ASP A 168 28.87 -15.99 -7.07
C ASP A 168 29.90 -15.59 -8.13
N GLU A 169 29.84 -16.24 -9.31
CA GLU A 169 30.66 -15.91 -10.46
C GLU A 169 30.19 -14.64 -11.20
N TYR A 170 29.00 -14.10 -10.86
CA TYR A 170 28.39 -12.96 -11.53
C TYR A 170 28.42 -11.71 -10.63
N PRO A 171 29.30 -10.74 -10.87
CA PRO A 171 29.45 -9.56 -10.03
C PRO A 171 28.25 -8.58 -10.11
N ASN A 172 27.36 -8.80 -11.05
CA ASN A 172 26.18 -7.96 -11.32
C ASN A 172 24.88 -8.58 -10.80
N LEU A 173 24.96 -9.58 -9.92
CA LEU A 173 23.78 -10.19 -9.28
C LEU A 173 23.60 -9.68 -7.85
N LEU A 174 22.43 -9.12 -7.58
CA LEU A 174 22.01 -8.67 -6.27
C LEU A 174 21.03 -9.69 -5.67
N PHE A 175 21.40 -10.29 -4.56
CA PHE A 175 20.54 -11.14 -3.76
C PHE A 175 20.02 -10.36 -2.54
N VAL A 176 18.70 -10.28 -2.39
CA VAL A 176 18.03 -9.60 -1.27
C VAL A 176 17.16 -10.61 -0.53
N GLY A 177 17.24 -10.63 0.79
CA GLY A 177 16.51 -11.54 1.65
C GLY A 177 17.38 -12.54 2.39
N GLN A 178 16.78 -13.61 2.88
CA GLN A 178 17.48 -14.66 3.62
C GLN A 178 17.37 -16.01 2.90
N PRO A 179 18.45 -16.82 2.85
CA PRO A 179 18.44 -18.06 2.07
C PRO A 179 17.36 -19.07 2.50
N ARG A 180 17.00 -19.11 3.78
CA ARG A 180 15.99 -20.03 4.31
C ARG A 180 14.64 -19.39 4.59
N ASP A 181 14.50 -18.09 4.41
CA ASP A 181 13.22 -17.41 4.59
C ASP A 181 12.24 -17.82 3.47
N ILE A 182 11.03 -18.14 3.86
CA ILE A 182 9.92 -18.45 2.96
C ILE A 182 8.94 -17.28 2.80
N GLY A 183 9.21 -16.16 3.46
CA GLY A 183 8.47 -14.91 3.31
C GLY A 183 7.17 -14.83 4.11
N MET A 184 6.50 -13.69 3.96
CA MET A 184 5.26 -13.43 4.69
C MET A 184 4.03 -14.05 4.02
N LEU A 185 4.05 -14.28 2.71
CA LEU A 185 2.92 -14.81 1.94
C LEU A 185 2.45 -16.18 2.43
N VAL A 186 3.36 -17.00 2.97
CA VAL A 186 2.99 -18.29 3.56
C VAL A 186 1.98 -18.15 4.69
N LYS A 187 2.05 -17.04 5.45
CA LYS A 187 1.13 -16.78 6.59
C LYS A 187 -0.24 -16.28 6.12
N ALA A 188 -0.30 -15.67 4.93
CA ALA A 188 -1.54 -15.24 4.31
C ALA A 188 -2.29 -16.37 3.60
N ALA A 189 -1.56 -17.38 3.10
CA ALA A 189 -2.12 -18.42 2.27
C ALA A 189 -3.34 -19.17 2.89
N PRO A 190 -3.35 -19.57 4.16
CA PRO A 190 -4.51 -20.21 4.77
C PRO A 190 -5.76 -19.32 4.73
N TRP A 191 -5.60 -18.01 4.97
CA TRP A 191 -6.72 -17.06 4.98
C TRP A 191 -7.34 -16.90 3.59
N VAL A 192 -6.51 -16.84 2.54
CA VAL A 192 -7.01 -16.79 1.16
C VAL A 192 -7.73 -18.10 0.78
N ILE A 193 -7.18 -19.25 1.17
CA ILE A 193 -7.79 -20.55 0.88
C ILE A 193 -9.15 -20.66 1.58
N TYR A 194 -9.24 -20.30 2.87
CA TYR A 194 -10.51 -20.31 3.61
C TYR A 194 -11.53 -19.36 3.00
N LYS A 195 -11.13 -18.11 2.71
CA LYS A 195 -11.98 -17.12 2.08
C LYS A 195 -12.53 -17.60 0.75
N ARG A 196 -11.69 -18.19 -0.10
CA ARG A 196 -12.10 -18.73 -1.41
C ARG A 196 -13.14 -19.84 -1.28
N ASN A 197 -12.92 -20.76 -0.36
CA ASN A 197 -13.87 -21.86 -0.10
C ASN A 197 -15.19 -21.31 0.46
N ASP A 198 -15.12 -20.38 1.39
CA ASP A 198 -16.27 -19.71 1.99
C ASP A 198 -17.13 -18.98 0.94
N VAL A 199 -16.51 -18.21 0.05
CA VAL A 199 -17.20 -17.53 -1.06
C VAL A 199 -17.84 -18.53 -2.02
N ALA A 200 -17.18 -19.67 -2.29
CA ALA A 200 -17.74 -20.70 -3.15
C ALA A 200 -18.97 -21.37 -2.50
N ASP A 201 -18.88 -21.67 -1.20
CA ASP A 201 -20.00 -22.24 -0.44
C ASP A 201 -21.16 -21.24 -0.35
N TRP A 202 -20.86 -19.95 -0.14
CA TRP A 202 -21.87 -18.90 -0.15
C TRP A 202 -22.57 -18.75 -1.50
N ALA A 203 -21.82 -18.80 -2.58
CA ALA A 203 -22.38 -18.77 -3.93
C ALA A 203 -23.32 -19.98 -4.17
N GLN A 204 -22.93 -21.18 -3.74
CA GLN A 204 -23.76 -22.36 -3.78
C GLN A 204 -25.03 -22.21 -2.91
N PHE A 205 -24.88 -21.70 -1.69
CA PHE A 205 -26.00 -21.41 -0.80
C PHE A 205 -26.97 -20.41 -1.45
N ALA A 206 -26.46 -19.33 -2.03
CA ALA A 206 -27.28 -18.33 -2.73
C ALA A 206 -28.02 -18.94 -3.93
N GLU A 207 -27.38 -19.85 -4.68
CA GLU A 207 -28.02 -20.57 -5.79
C GLU A 207 -29.12 -21.52 -5.32
N ILE A 208 -28.90 -22.19 -4.17
CA ILE A 208 -29.87 -23.18 -3.65
C ILE A 208 -31.06 -22.48 -2.98
N PHE A 209 -30.79 -21.48 -2.14
CA PHE A 209 -31.79 -20.88 -1.25
C PHE A 209 -32.21 -19.45 -1.67
N GLY A 210 -31.45 -18.80 -2.53
CA GLY A 210 -31.78 -17.44 -3.03
C GLY A 210 -32.80 -17.44 -4.15
N MET A 211 -33.03 -18.55 -4.82
CA MET A 211 -34.07 -18.68 -5.84
C MET A 211 -35.31 -19.36 -5.25
N PRO A 212 -36.50 -18.88 -5.54
CA PRO A 212 -37.72 -19.57 -5.16
C PRO A 212 -37.74 -20.98 -5.78
N ILE A 213 -38.08 -21.95 -4.96
CA ILE A 213 -38.26 -23.33 -5.41
C ILE A 213 -39.75 -23.51 -5.73
N GLU A 214 -40.03 -23.93 -6.94
CA GLU A 214 -41.39 -24.27 -7.35
C GLU A 214 -41.64 -25.77 -7.05
N ASP A 215 -42.66 -26.05 -6.31
CA ASP A 215 -43.09 -27.40 -5.95
C ASP A 215 -44.38 -27.73 -6.70
N TYR A 216 -44.26 -28.68 -7.62
CA TYR A 216 -45.35 -29.16 -8.48
C TYR A 216 -45.79 -30.54 -7.99
N THR A 217 -47.07 -30.66 -7.62
CA THR A 217 -47.64 -31.93 -7.17
C THR A 217 -48.68 -32.45 -8.16
N TYR A 218 -48.76 -33.74 -8.37
CA TYR A 218 -49.77 -34.43 -9.15
C TYR A 218 -50.40 -35.57 -8.36
N ASP A 219 -51.62 -36.00 -8.73
CA ASP A 219 -52.29 -37.14 -8.10
C ASP A 219 -51.64 -38.47 -8.48
N ASN A 220 -51.36 -39.32 -7.50
CA ASN A 220 -50.71 -40.58 -7.73
C ASN A 220 -51.65 -41.51 -8.55
N GLY A 221 -51.08 -42.07 -9.65
CA GLY A 221 -51.85 -42.93 -10.55
C GLY A 221 -52.47 -42.19 -11.75
N ASP A 222 -52.42 -40.87 -11.84
CA ASP A 222 -52.84 -40.05 -12.97
C ASP A 222 -51.62 -39.66 -13.86
N GLU A 223 -51.32 -40.50 -14.86
CA GLU A 223 -50.20 -40.26 -15.75
C GLU A 223 -50.42 -39.05 -16.67
N GLU A 224 -51.64 -38.73 -17.01
CA GLU A 224 -51.96 -37.55 -17.85
C GLU A 224 -51.76 -36.25 -17.06
N ALA A 225 -52.12 -36.23 -15.77
CA ALA A 225 -51.83 -35.11 -14.88
C ALA A 225 -50.33 -34.95 -14.64
N ARG A 226 -49.58 -36.04 -14.51
CA ARG A 226 -48.15 -36.05 -14.38
C ARG A 226 -47.48 -35.43 -15.60
N GLU A 227 -47.85 -35.88 -16.82
CA GLU A 227 -47.27 -35.31 -18.06
C GLU A 227 -47.59 -33.83 -18.23
N ARG A 228 -48.80 -33.38 -17.91
CA ARG A 228 -49.18 -31.95 -17.92
C ARG A 228 -48.34 -31.17 -16.93
N THR A 229 -48.21 -31.61 -15.70
CA THR A 229 -47.37 -30.97 -14.66
C THR A 229 -45.92 -30.87 -15.08
N ILE A 230 -45.36 -31.89 -15.72
CA ILE A 230 -44.00 -31.86 -16.28
C ILE A 230 -43.88 -30.81 -17.41
N GLN A 231 -44.89 -30.69 -18.25
CA GLN A 231 -44.90 -29.71 -19.34
C GLN A 231 -45.01 -28.28 -18.79
N ASP A 232 -45.92 -28.03 -17.87
CA ASP A 232 -46.08 -26.72 -17.19
C ASP A 232 -44.78 -26.31 -16.46
N ALA A 233 -44.16 -27.25 -15.78
CA ALA A 233 -42.87 -27.02 -15.13
C ALA A 233 -41.75 -26.69 -16.16
N LYS A 234 -41.72 -27.28 -17.32
CA LYS A 234 -40.76 -26.97 -18.41
C LYS A 234 -40.96 -25.56 -18.96
N GLU A 235 -42.22 -25.13 -19.09
CA GLU A 235 -42.58 -23.83 -19.66
C GLU A 235 -42.36 -22.66 -18.72
N ALA A 236 -42.40 -22.88 -17.40
CA ALA A 236 -42.25 -21.85 -16.36
C ALA A 236 -40.80 -21.32 -16.15
N GLY A 237 -39.81 -21.70 -16.97
CA GLY A 237 -38.50 -21.09 -16.99
C GLY A 237 -37.41 -21.78 -16.11
N ALA A 238 -36.36 -21.06 -15.74
CA ALA A 238 -35.11 -21.60 -15.18
C ALA A 238 -35.07 -21.86 -13.66
N LEU A 239 -36.19 -21.79 -12.95
CA LEU A 239 -36.27 -22.00 -11.52
C LEU A 239 -36.04 -23.47 -11.13
N LYS A 240 -35.51 -23.75 -9.95
CA LYS A 240 -35.45 -25.11 -9.39
C LYS A 240 -36.85 -25.63 -9.14
N LYS A 241 -37.16 -26.78 -9.72
CA LYS A 241 -38.50 -27.36 -9.68
C LYS A 241 -38.44 -28.77 -9.12
N TYR A 242 -39.34 -29.03 -8.20
CA TYR A 242 -39.62 -30.38 -7.69
C TYR A 242 -40.96 -30.82 -8.23
N ILE A 243 -41.03 -32.01 -8.78
CA ILE A 243 -42.25 -32.60 -9.32
C ILE A 243 -42.44 -33.94 -8.63
N HIS A 244 -43.46 -34.07 -7.83
CA HIS A 244 -43.73 -35.29 -7.08
C HIS A 244 -45.22 -35.59 -6.91
N ALA A 245 -45.56 -36.83 -6.63
CA ALA A 245 -46.93 -37.21 -6.30
C ALA A 245 -47.35 -36.65 -4.96
N LYS A 246 -48.64 -36.33 -4.76
CA LYS A 246 -49.17 -35.74 -3.53
C LYS A 246 -48.93 -36.58 -2.28
N ASP A 247 -48.76 -37.87 -2.41
CA ASP A 247 -48.44 -38.79 -1.31
C ASP A 247 -46.97 -38.85 -0.94
N VAL A 248 -46.10 -38.15 -1.69
CA VAL A 248 -44.67 -38.03 -1.43
C VAL A 248 -44.44 -36.63 -0.79
N GLU A 249 -43.97 -36.58 0.45
CA GLU A 249 -43.62 -35.32 1.11
C GLU A 249 -42.18 -34.93 0.84
N LEU A 250 -41.97 -33.78 0.24
CA LEU A 250 -40.63 -33.16 0.09
C LEU A 250 -40.35 -32.25 1.30
N LYS A 251 -39.43 -32.67 2.16
CA LYS A 251 -38.98 -31.83 3.28
C LYS A 251 -37.63 -31.23 2.96
N LEU A 252 -37.58 -29.93 2.71
CA LEU A 252 -36.35 -29.18 2.76
C LEU A 252 -35.98 -28.92 4.23
N ILE A 253 -34.98 -29.65 4.73
CA ILE A 253 -34.48 -29.43 6.09
C ILE A 253 -33.55 -28.19 6.03
N GLU A 254 -34.12 -27.05 6.35
CA GLU A 254 -33.34 -25.83 6.54
C GLU A 254 -32.66 -25.85 7.91
N ALA A 255 -31.35 -25.66 7.96
CA ALA A 255 -30.70 -25.31 9.22
C ALA A 255 -31.23 -23.94 9.66
N GLY A 256 -31.98 -23.92 10.75
CA GLY A 256 -32.85 -22.83 11.20
C GLY A 256 -32.22 -21.43 11.11
N ASN A 257 -33.04 -20.43 10.83
CA ASN A 257 -32.75 -19.01 10.66
C ASN A 257 -31.92 -18.62 9.41
N LYS A 258 -32.61 -18.37 8.32
CA LYS A 258 -32.03 -17.98 7.01
C LYS A 258 -31.11 -16.74 7.06
N THR A 259 -31.37 -15.79 7.93
CA THR A 259 -30.55 -14.57 8.11
C THR A 259 -29.21 -14.87 8.79
N GLY A 260 -29.15 -15.84 9.70
CA GLY A 260 -27.91 -16.21 10.39
C GLY A 260 -26.86 -16.88 9.51
N SER A 261 -27.29 -17.59 8.44
CA SER A 261 -26.35 -18.31 7.57
C SER A 261 -25.60 -17.37 6.61
N SER A 262 -26.30 -16.40 6.01
CA SER A 262 -25.67 -15.41 5.13
C SER A 262 -24.64 -14.57 5.86
N ASP A 263 -24.98 -14.10 7.09
CA ASP A 263 -24.08 -13.34 7.95
C ASP A 263 -22.82 -14.13 8.37
N LEU A 264 -22.89 -15.46 8.43
CA LEU A 264 -21.76 -16.29 8.82
C LEU A 264 -20.67 -16.26 7.76
N TYR A 265 -21.04 -16.42 6.48
CA TYR A 265 -20.14 -16.35 5.35
C TYR A 265 -19.47 -14.98 5.23
N ASP A 266 -20.25 -13.91 5.33
CA ASP A 266 -19.74 -12.54 5.29
C ASP A 266 -18.74 -12.26 6.42
N LYS A 267 -19.07 -12.64 7.65
CA LYS A 267 -18.19 -12.51 8.82
C LYS A 267 -16.89 -13.30 8.69
N LEU A 268 -16.91 -14.47 8.06
CA LEU A 268 -15.69 -15.25 7.82
C LEU A 268 -14.81 -14.56 6.77
N CYS A 269 -15.40 -14.09 5.66
CA CYS A 269 -14.69 -13.29 4.67
C CYS A 269 -14.05 -12.03 5.27
N GLU A 270 -14.82 -11.27 6.07
CA GLU A 270 -14.29 -10.12 6.81
C GLU A 270 -13.14 -10.50 7.74
N ARG A 271 -13.27 -11.61 8.47
CA ARG A 271 -12.21 -12.09 9.36
C ARG A 271 -10.94 -12.39 8.57
N CYS A 272 -11.03 -13.07 7.43
CA CYS A 272 -9.90 -13.36 6.56
C CYS A 272 -9.23 -12.06 6.08
N ASN A 273 -10.02 -11.08 5.62
CA ASN A 273 -9.51 -9.78 5.20
C ASN A 273 -8.81 -9.05 6.35
N LYS A 274 -9.38 -9.03 7.55
CA LYS A 274 -8.81 -8.38 8.74
C LYS A 274 -7.48 -9.03 9.15
N GLU A 275 -7.36 -10.35 9.10
CA GLU A 275 -6.10 -11.03 9.43
C GLU A 275 -5.00 -10.74 8.39
N MET A 276 -5.34 -10.68 7.09
CA MET A 276 -4.41 -10.27 6.05
C MET A 276 -3.98 -8.79 6.23
N SER A 277 -4.90 -7.88 6.52
CA SER A 277 -4.58 -6.48 6.79
C SER A 277 -3.63 -6.32 7.99
N LYS A 278 -3.90 -7.01 9.10
CA LYS A 278 -3.00 -7.00 10.27
C LYS A 278 -1.60 -7.51 9.94
N LEU A 279 -1.51 -8.56 9.13
CA LEU A 279 -0.23 -9.16 8.77
C LEU A 279 0.66 -8.19 7.99
N PHE A 280 0.09 -7.46 7.02
CA PHE A 280 0.86 -6.61 6.10
C PHE A 280 0.91 -5.14 6.52
N LEU A 281 -0.18 -4.60 7.09
CA LEU A 281 -0.31 -3.18 7.43
C LEU A 281 -0.27 -2.90 8.94
N GLY A 282 -0.32 -3.94 9.78
CA GLY A 282 -0.36 -3.80 11.24
C GLY A 282 -1.75 -3.42 11.80
N ASN A 283 -2.69 -3.05 10.93
CA ASN A 283 -4.02 -2.58 11.33
C ASN A 283 -5.11 -3.06 10.37
N THR A 284 -6.39 -2.78 10.71
CA THR A 284 -7.55 -3.18 9.91
C THR A 284 -8.39 -2.01 9.38
N LEU A 285 -8.25 -0.81 9.95
CA LEU A 285 -9.18 0.32 9.73
C LEU A 285 -8.92 1.11 8.44
N THR A 286 -7.74 0.98 7.86
CA THR A 286 -7.40 1.74 6.65
C THR A 286 -7.97 1.14 5.37
N THR A 287 -8.48 -0.08 5.45
CA THR A 287 -9.09 -0.78 4.30
C THR A 287 -10.62 -0.73 4.31
N GLU A 288 -11.23 -0.44 5.48
CA GLU A 288 -12.69 -0.35 5.62
C GLU A 288 -13.03 0.89 6.44
N ALA A 289 -13.80 1.82 5.87
CA ALA A 289 -14.34 2.97 6.60
C ALA A 289 -15.42 2.49 7.58
N GLN A 290 -15.06 2.23 8.82
CA GLN A 290 -16.05 2.00 9.88
C GLN A 290 -16.65 3.35 10.29
N SER A 291 -17.97 3.45 10.22
CA SER A 291 -18.78 4.64 10.51
C SER A 291 -18.69 5.16 11.95
N THR A 292 -17.91 4.53 12.81
CA THR A 292 -17.79 4.82 14.25
C THR A 292 -16.36 4.95 14.77
N GLY A 293 -15.37 5.16 13.88
CA GLY A 293 -13.98 5.37 14.31
C GLY A 293 -13.79 6.78 14.88
N SER A 294 -13.42 6.91 16.17
CA SER A 294 -12.98 8.20 16.69
C SER A 294 -11.68 8.63 15.98
N GLU A 295 -11.51 9.92 15.75
CA GLU A 295 -10.29 10.51 15.17
C GLU A 295 -9.01 10.05 15.90
N ALA A 296 -9.10 9.85 17.22
CA ALA A 296 -8.01 9.32 18.04
C ALA A 296 -7.59 7.91 17.64
N LEU A 297 -8.52 7.01 17.31
CA LEU A 297 -8.22 5.65 16.86
C LEU A 297 -7.59 5.66 15.46
N GLY A 298 -8.09 6.49 14.55
CA GLY A 298 -7.49 6.71 13.24
C GLY A 298 -6.04 7.16 13.31
N ASN A 299 -5.72 8.06 14.24
CA ASN A 299 -4.36 8.55 14.47
C ASN A 299 -3.41 7.46 15.02
N VAL A 300 -3.90 6.54 15.86
CA VAL A 300 -3.10 5.40 16.34
C VAL A 300 -2.75 4.46 15.19
N HIS A 301 -3.71 4.10 14.35
CA HIS A 301 -3.47 3.20 13.22
C HIS A 301 -2.54 3.81 12.18
N LYS A 302 -2.64 5.13 11.94
CA LYS A 302 -1.71 5.85 11.08
C LYS A 302 -0.26 5.78 11.60
N LYS A 303 -0.06 5.90 12.92
CA LYS A 303 1.27 5.76 13.53
C LYS A 303 1.85 4.36 13.37
N GLU A 304 1.04 3.31 13.46
CA GLU A 304 1.49 1.93 13.22
C GLU A 304 1.94 1.72 11.78
N GLU A 305 1.18 2.22 10.80
CA GLU A 305 1.60 2.18 9.38
C GLU A 305 2.88 2.98 9.14
N GLU A 306 3.04 4.15 9.77
CA GLU A 306 4.26 4.95 9.68
C GLU A 306 5.48 4.21 10.26
N GLN A 307 5.32 3.42 11.32
CA GLN A 307 6.41 2.60 11.88
C GLN A 307 6.82 1.48 10.92
N ILE A 308 5.84 0.80 10.29
CA ILE A 308 6.10 -0.22 9.28
C ILE A 308 6.82 0.41 8.08
N LEU A 309 6.34 1.56 7.61
CA LEU A 309 6.97 2.29 6.51
C LEU A 309 8.43 2.64 6.83
N LYS A 310 8.72 3.19 8.02
CA LYS A 310 10.08 3.49 8.45
C LYS A 310 10.97 2.25 8.52
N ALA A 311 10.43 1.12 8.97
CA ALA A 311 11.16 -0.15 8.99
C ALA A 311 11.45 -0.68 7.57
N ASP A 312 10.51 -0.51 6.64
CA ASP A 312 10.69 -0.88 5.24
C ASP A 312 11.67 0.07 4.53
N GLN A 313 11.60 1.37 4.77
CA GLN A 313 12.56 2.36 4.30
C GLN A 313 13.99 2.03 4.76
N LYS A 314 14.15 1.71 6.05
CA LYS A 314 15.46 1.29 6.59
C LYS A 314 15.96 0.02 5.92
N TYR A 315 15.08 -0.94 5.66
CA TYR A 315 15.44 -2.17 4.96
C TYR A 315 15.94 -1.88 3.54
N VAL A 316 15.23 -1.04 2.79
CA VAL A 316 15.65 -0.61 1.43
C VAL A 316 16.99 0.12 1.48
N LEU A 317 17.17 1.08 2.40
CA LEU A 317 18.45 1.79 2.53
C LEU A 317 19.62 0.85 2.86
N ASN A 318 19.40 -0.17 3.70
CA ASN A 318 20.44 -1.14 3.99
C ASN A 318 20.87 -1.88 2.72
N VAL A 319 19.93 -2.34 1.90
CA VAL A 319 20.25 -3.00 0.61
C VAL A 319 20.97 -2.04 -0.33
N LEU A 320 20.49 -0.80 -0.44
CA LEU A 320 21.08 0.18 -1.35
C LEU A 320 22.50 0.58 -0.93
N ASN A 321 22.75 0.78 0.37
CA ASN A 321 24.02 1.27 0.88
C ASN A 321 25.10 0.20 1.07
N TYR A 322 24.70 -1.07 1.26
CA TYR A 322 25.67 -2.14 1.54
C TYR A 322 25.82 -3.15 0.42
N ASP A 323 24.76 -3.39 -0.38
CA ASP A 323 24.79 -4.41 -1.42
C ASP A 323 24.76 -3.78 -2.84
N MET A 324 23.94 -2.73 -3.05
CA MET A 324 23.80 -2.10 -4.36
C MET A 324 25.03 -1.30 -4.77
N THR A 325 25.80 -0.76 -3.82
CA THR A 325 27.05 -0.04 -4.07
C THR A 325 28.09 -0.92 -4.76
N ASP A 326 28.15 -2.22 -4.43
CA ASP A 326 29.01 -3.18 -5.08
C ASP A 326 28.61 -3.40 -6.55
N ILE A 327 27.29 -3.47 -6.79
CA ILE A 327 26.75 -3.59 -8.16
C ILE A 327 27.09 -2.34 -8.98
N PHE A 328 26.93 -1.14 -8.43
CA PHE A 328 27.32 0.11 -9.11
C PHE A 328 28.81 0.12 -9.42
N THR A 329 29.65 -0.28 -8.50
CA THR A 329 31.09 -0.40 -8.70
C THR A 329 31.43 -1.39 -9.83
N ALA A 330 30.80 -2.57 -9.84
CA ALA A 330 30.96 -3.56 -10.91
C ALA A 330 30.49 -3.04 -12.29
N MET A 331 29.58 -2.08 -12.31
CA MET A 331 29.08 -1.41 -13.51
C MET A 331 29.88 -0.14 -13.89
N GLY A 332 30.94 0.17 -13.15
CA GLY A 332 31.78 1.35 -13.40
C GLY A 332 31.14 2.67 -12.95
N ILE A 333 30.23 2.63 -11.99
CA ILE A 333 29.64 3.81 -11.34
C ILE A 333 30.27 3.96 -9.96
N ASP A 334 30.97 5.06 -9.74
CA ASP A 334 31.61 5.34 -8.46
C ASP A 334 30.57 5.80 -7.41
N THR A 335 30.44 5.03 -6.35
CA THR A 335 29.58 5.36 -5.18
C THR A 335 30.41 5.63 -3.92
N SER A 336 31.74 5.71 -4.02
CA SER A 336 32.62 5.90 -2.87
C SER A 336 32.35 7.22 -2.15
N GLY A 337 32.31 7.18 -0.82
CA GLY A 337 32.12 8.36 0.03
C GLY A 337 30.70 8.98 -0.04
N GLY A 338 29.73 8.27 -0.61
CA GLY A 338 28.33 8.69 -0.64
C GLY A 338 27.40 7.67 0.00
N GLU A 339 26.14 8.05 0.17
CA GLU A 339 25.09 7.22 0.75
C GLU A 339 23.73 7.51 0.11
N PHE A 340 22.89 6.47 0.05
CA PHE A 340 21.48 6.61 -0.26
C PHE A 340 20.72 7.04 0.99
N VAL A 341 19.85 8.05 0.84
CA VAL A 341 19.03 8.58 1.92
C VAL A 341 17.59 8.76 1.46
N PHE A 342 16.66 8.68 2.39
CA PHE A 342 15.35 9.30 2.24
C PHE A 342 15.49 10.73 2.75
N PRO A 343 15.48 11.75 1.88
CA PRO A 343 15.53 13.14 2.33
C PRO A 343 14.37 13.38 3.28
N GLU A 344 14.64 13.99 4.42
CA GLU A 344 13.54 14.40 5.29
C GLU A 344 12.58 15.27 4.47
N PRO A 345 11.26 14.99 4.51
CA PRO A 345 10.30 15.83 3.84
C PRO A 345 10.46 17.25 4.37
N LYS A 346 10.82 18.20 3.50
CA LYS A 346 10.85 19.63 3.83
C LYS A 346 9.45 20.19 4.14
N SER A 347 8.41 19.36 4.13
CA SER A 347 7.08 19.69 4.61
C SER A 347 7.07 19.69 6.15
N ILE A 348 7.84 20.59 6.72
CA ILE A 348 7.49 21.11 8.03
C ILE A 348 6.12 21.75 7.81
N ASP A 349 5.12 21.34 8.58
CA ASP A 349 3.87 22.08 8.64
C ASP A 349 4.22 23.55 8.84
N LEU A 350 4.11 24.33 7.76
CA LEU A 350 4.50 25.73 7.75
C LEU A 350 3.76 26.49 8.83
N THR A 351 2.54 26.05 9.16
CA THR A 351 1.72 26.62 10.24
C THR A 351 2.30 26.27 11.61
N ALA A 352 2.68 25.01 11.84
CA ALA A 352 3.34 24.61 13.09
C ALA A 352 4.70 25.28 13.23
N LYS A 353 5.47 25.39 12.16
CA LYS A 353 6.77 26.10 12.15
C LYS A 353 6.61 27.59 12.42
N ALA A 354 5.62 28.23 11.80
CA ALA A 354 5.31 29.64 12.06
C ALA A 354 4.96 29.87 13.53
N ASN A 355 4.13 29.02 14.12
CA ASN A 355 3.78 29.08 15.53
C ASN A 355 4.98 28.89 16.46
N ILE A 356 5.87 27.95 16.16
CA ILE A 356 7.13 27.75 16.90
C ILE A 356 8.02 29.00 16.79
N LEU A 357 8.20 29.58 15.59
CA LEU A 357 9.02 30.75 15.38
C LEU A 357 8.46 31.97 16.10
N VAL A 358 7.12 32.15 16.11
CA VAL A 358 6.45 33.21 16.90
C VAL A 358 6.71 33.00 18.39
N GLN A 359 6.60 31.79 18.92
CA GLN A 359 6.87 31.46 20.33
C GLN A 359 8.35 31.70 20.70
N LEU A 360 9.29 31.33 19.84
CA LEU A 360 10.73 31.56 20.04
C LEU A 360 11.04 33.07 20.07
N ASN A 361 10.42 33.86 19.18
CA ASN A 361 10.61 35.28 19.14
C ASN A 361 9.93 35.99 20.33
N SER A 362 8.68 35.61 20.65
CA SER A 362 7.92 36.31 21.72
C SER A 362 8.39 35.94 23.12
N ASN A 363 8.66 34.66 23.41
CA ASN A 363 9.00 34.16 24.74
C ASN A 363 10.50 34.25 25.03
N TRP A 364 11.34 33.95 24.03
CA TRP A 364 12.78 33.80 24.22
C TRP A 364 13.57 34.96 23.57
N ARG A 365 12.86 35.88 22.84
CA ARG A 365 13.46 37.04 22.14
C ARG A 365 14.65 36.63 21.24
N LEU A 366 14.61 35.44 20.68
CA LEU A 366 15.63 34.95 19.74
C LEU A 366 15.54 35.79 18.45
N PRO A 367 16.62 36.45 18.01
CA PRO A 367 16.62 37.18 16.74
C PRO A 367 16.56 36.19 15.60
N ILE A 368 15.48 36.24 14.83
CA ILE A 368 15.28 35.41 13.64
C ILE A 368 15.59 36.29 12.43
N SER A 369 16.47 35.78 11.53
CA SER A 369 16.82 36.51 10.31
C SER A 369 15.60 36.57 9.36
N ASP A 370 15.38 37.77 8.80
CA ASP A 370 14.31 37.93 7.81
C ASP A 370 14.55 37.07 6.57
N ASP A 371 15.79 36.93 6.13
CA ASP A 371 16.16 36.05 4.99
C ASP A 371 15.78 34.58 5.24
N TYR A 372 16.02 34.11 6.46
CA TYR A 372 15.59 32.75 6.86
C TYR A 372 14.07 32.59 6.79
N LEU A 373 13.29 33.62 7.12
CA LEU A 373 11.83 33.56 7.01
C LEU A 373 11.37 33.52 5.55
N TYR A 374 11.96 34.39 4.70
CA TYR A 374 11.64 34.37 3.26
C TYR A 374 11.95 33.04 2.62
N ASP A 375 13.13 32.44 2.87
CA ASP A 375 13.55 31.16 2.35
C ASP A 375 12.69 30.01 2.91
N THR A 376 12.38 30.04 4.20
CA THR A 376 11.62 28.99 4.88
C THR A 376 10.18 28.88 4.39
N PHE A 377 9.54 30.06 4.16
CA PHE A 377 8.13 30.11 3.75
C PHE A 377 7.95 30.24 2.24
N GLY A 378 9.03 30.25 1.47
CA GLY A 378 8.99 30.34 0.00
C GLY A 378 8.38 31.68 -0.49
N ILE A 379 8.55 32.76 0.27
CA ILE A 379 8.05 34.09 -0.08
C ILE A 379 9.17 34.84 -0.79
N GLU A 380 8.89 35.40 -1.97
CA GLU A 380 9.88 36.25 -2.66
C GLU A 380 10.15 37.56 -1.89
N LYS A 381 11.43 37.82 -1.66
CA LYS A 381 11.85 39.07 -0.97
C LYS A 381 11.67 40.25 -1.92
N PRO A 382 10.91 41.33 -1.52
CA PRO A 382 10.68 42.47 -2.37
C PRO A 382 11.98 43.23 -2.72
N ALA A 383 12.11 43.68 -3.95
CA ALA A 383 13.31 44.44 -4.39
C ALA A 383 13.55 45.69 -3.56
N ASN A 384 12.50 46.32 -3.01
CA ASN A 384 12.55 47.51 -2.16
C ASN A 384 12.44 47.20 -0.65
N TYR A 385 12.82 45.98 -0.23
CA TYR A 385 12.69 45.47 1.14
C TYR A 385 13.17 46.44 2.22
N ASN A 386 14.35 47.04 2.05
CA ASN A 386 14.93 47.98 3.04
C ASN A 386 14.10 49.26 3.22
N GLN A 387 13.43 49.75 2.18
CA GLN A 387 12.54 50.90 2.25
C GLN A 387 11.24 50.55 2.98
N LEU A 388 10.65 49.40 2.64
CA LEU A 388 9.44 48.89 3.28
C LEU A 388 9.67 48.62 4.77
N LYS A 389 10.82 48.05 5.14
CA LYS A 389 11.17 47.76 6.53
C LYS A 389 11.25 49.02 7.35
N LYS A 390 11.91 50.10 6.84
CA LYS A 390 11.97 51.41 7.50
C LYS A 390 10.58 52.02 7.68
N GLN A 391 9.72 51.98 6.68
CA GLN A 391 8.35 52.49 6.77
C GLN A 391 7.52 51.75 7.83
N ILE A 392 7.68 50.44 7.95
CA ILE A 392 6.99 49.61 8.97
C ILE A 392 7.51 49.98 10.36
N GLU A 393 8.82 50.17 10.54
CA GLU A 393 9.43 50.55 11.82
C GLU A 393 8.98 51.96 12.25
N GLU A 394 8.97 52.90 11.32
CA GLU A 394 8.47 54.25 11.57
C GLU A 394 6.98 54.26 11.95
N SER A 395 6.15 53.51 11.28
CA SER A 395 4.73 53.37 11.59
C SER A 395 4.48 52.74 12.96
N ARG A 396 5.30 51.75 13.35
CA ARG A 396 5.24 51.12 14.68
C ARG A 396 5.62 52.08 15.80
N LEU A 397 6.67 52.87 15.59
CA LEU A 397 7.08 53.90 16.55
C LEU A 397 6.01 54.98 16.72
N LEU A 398 5.39 55.45 15.63
CA LEU A 398 4.27 56.39 15.67
C LEU A 398 3.06 55.80 16.43
N THR A 399 2.74 54.55 16.23
CA THR A 399 1.64 53.87 16.94
C THR A 399 1.94 53.72 18.44
N GLN A 400 3.19 53.43 18.81
CA GLN A 400 3.61 53.34 20.22
C GLN A 400 3.55 54.71 20.90
N VAL A 401 3.97 55.81 20.24
CA VAL A 401 3.92 57.18 20.76
C VAL A 401 2.47 57.64 20.93
N LEU A 402 1.58 57.32 19.99
CA LEU A 402 0.15 57.61 20.09
C LEU A 402 -0.52 56.88 21.26
N ASN A 403 -0.20 55.61 21.46
CA ASN A 403 -0.74 54.82 22.57
C ASN A 403 -0.16 55.19 23.93
N SER A 404 1.06 55.72 23.99
CA SER A 404 1.65 56.21 25.24
C SER A 404 1.11 57.59 25.68
N ASN A 405 0.53 58.37 24.76
CA ASN A 405 -0.04 59.68 25.06
C ASN A 405 -1.53 59.66 25.43
N ILE A 406 -2.19 58.51 25.45
CA ILE A 406 -3.55 58.36 25.96
C ILE A 406 -3.49 57.79 27.39
N GLN A 407 -2.97 58.57 28.34
CA GLN A 407 -3.29 58.40 29.77
C GLN A 407 -4.52 59.24 30.05
N ILE A 408 -5.67 58.61 30.20
CA ILE A 408 -6.90 59.21 30.73
C ILE A 408 -6.67 59.45 32.22
N PRO A 409 -6.86 60.69 32.76
CA PRO A 409 -6.79 60.92 34.20
C PRO A 409 -7.93 60.21 34.89
N GLN A 410 -7.62 59.37 35.87
CA GLN A 410 -8.62 58.83 36.81
C GLN A 410 -9.06 59.98 37.71
N SER A 411 -10.34 60.38 37.63
CA SER A 411 -11.00 61.18 38.64
C SER A 411 -11.53 60.23 39.72
N ASP A 412 -11.02 60.42 40.95
CA ASP A 412 -11.57 59.89 42.18
C ASP A 412 -12.99 60.36 42.41
N GLU A 413 -13.95 59.44 42.54
CA GLU A 413 -15.14 59.59 43.36
C GLU A 413 -15.82 58.24 43.61
N SER A 414 -15.71 57.75 44.83
CA SER A 414 -16.68 56.80 45.41
C SER A 414 -17.80 57.61 46.10
N PRO A 415 -19.07 57.13 46.17
CA PRO A 415 -19.44 56.09 47.07
C PRO A 415 -20.72 55.26 46.74
N SER A 416 -20.91 54.22 47.55
CA SER A 416 -22.15 53.56 48.02
C SER A 416 -22.87 52.57 47.09
N SER A 417 -22.88 51.35 47.61
CA SER A 417 -23.77 50.22 47.28
C SER A 417 -25.24 50.53 47.59
N PRO A 418 -26.24 49.85 46.97
CA PRO A 418 -26.77 48.64 47.54
C PRO A 418 -27.18 47.49 46.54
N THR A 419 -27.21 46.36 47.10
CA THR A 419 -27.68 45.00 46.87
C THR A 419 -28.80 44.66 45.81
N PRO A 420 -29.12 43.38 45.60
CA PRO A 420 -29.04 42.74 44.27
C PRO A 420 -30.41 42.35 43.71
N VAL A 421 -30.50 42.20 42.37
CA VAL A 421 -31.58 41.42 41.73
C VAL A 421 -31.01 40.60 40.58
N SER A 422 -31.34 39.34 40.64
CA SER A 422 -31.10 38.26 39.71
C SER A 422 -31.66 38.50 38.30
N SER A 423 -30.93 38.25 37.27
CA SER A 423 -31.42 37.40 36.15
C SER A 423 -30.30 37.17 35.10
N SER A 424 -30.21 35.89 34.77
CA SER A 424 -29.47 35.26 33.69
C SER A 424 -29.52 35.96 32.35
N LYS A 425 -28.34 36.13 31.70
CA LYS A 425 -28.10 35.88 30.27
C LYS A 425 -26.63 36.06 29.95
N GLY A 426 -26.06 34.99 29.38
CA GLY A 426 -24.66 34.96 28.98
C GLY A 426 -24.32 35.97 27.90
N PHE A 427 -23.16 36.58 28.06
CA PHE A 427 -22.50 37.32 27.00
C PHE A 427 -21.13 36.71 26.70
N HIS A 428 -21.00 36.17 25.48
CA HIS A 428 -19.73 35.83 24.87
C HIS A 428 -19.01 37.12 24.43
N PRO A 429 -17.74 37.31 24.75
CA PRO A 429 -16.95 38.35 24.11
C PRO A 429 -16.26 37.82 22.87
N SER A 430 -16.88 37.95 21.71
CA SER A 430 -16.23 37.88 20.43
C SER A 430 -16.55 39.16 19.67
N SER A 431 -15.55 39.90 19.36
CA SER A 431 -15.44 40.92 18.33
C SER A 431 -14.64 42.12 18.82
N LEU A 432 -13.41 42.21 18.38
CA LEU A 432 -12.72 43.43 17.95
C LEU A 432 -11.30 43.02 17.52
N ILE A 433 -11.20 42.38 16.32
CA ILE A 433 -9.97 42.41 15.53
C ILE A 433 -10.27 43.24 14.30
N PRO A 434 -9.53 44.34 14.05
CA PRO A 434 -9.84 45.23 12.96
C PRO A 434 -9.58 44.62 11.60
N SER A 435 -10.49 44.88 10.70
CA SER A 435 -10.68 44.49 9.30
C SER A 435 -9.54 44.94 8.34
N LEU A 436 -8.28 44.56 8.59
CA LEU A 436 -7.19 44.78 7.63
C LEU A 436 -6.78 43.51 6.85
N LEU A 437 -7.19 42.33 7.29
CA LEU A 437 -6.94 41.09 6.57
C LEU A 437 -8.00 40.74 5.52
N SER A 438 -9.18 41.38 5.56
CA SER A 438 -10.24 41.08 4.57
C SER A 438 -10.02 41.69 3.18
N ARG A 439 -9.01 42.56 3.00
CA ARG A 439 -8.68 43.15 1.70
C ARG A 439 -7.68 42.33 0.86
N PHE A 440 -7.02 41.33 1.45
CA PHE A 440 -6.07 40.49 0.71
C PHE A 440 -6.69 39.25 0.05
N PHE A 441 -7.91 38.86 0.44
CA PHE A 441 -8.58 37.66 -0.11
C PHE A 441 -9.76 37.94 -1.06
N ALA A 442 -9.99 39.21 -1.41
CA ALA A 442 -11.02 39.57 -2.37
C ALA A 442 -10.40 39.87 -3.74
N LYS A 443 -10.17 38.83 -4.53
CA LYS A 443 -10.34 38.75 -6.01
C LYS A 443 -9.56 37.60 -6.58
N ALA A 444 -10.21 36.45 -6.68
CA ALA A 444 -9.91 35.49 -7.74
C ALA A 444 -10.97 35.70 -8.84
N PRO A 445 -10.62 35.79 -10.12
CA PRO A 445 -11.58 35.96 -11.19
C PRO A 445 -12.31 34.64 -11.45
N HIS A 446 -13.63 34.68 -11.42
CA HIS A 446 -14.50 33.65 -12.02
C HIS A 446 -14.16 33.51 -13.50
N ASN A 447 -13.71 32.35 -13.90
CA ASN A 447 -13.76 31.94 -15.29
C ASN A 447 -14.91 30.97 -15.45
N ARG A 448 -15.93 31.42 -16.19
CA ARG A 448 -17.06 30.61 -16.65
C ARG A 448 -16.64 29.83 -17.88
N GLY A 449 -17.07 28.58 -17.91
CA GLY A 449 -17.49 27.95 -19.16
C GLY A 449 -16.51 26.97 -19.77
N ALA A 450 -16.84 25.72 -19.71
CA ALA A 450 -17.22 24.89 -20.88
C ALA A 450 -17.44 23.48 -20.40
N ALA A 451 -18.68 23.03 -20.55
CA ALA A 451 -19.03 21.62 -20.58
C ALA A 451 -18.34 20.98 -21.78
N LEU A 452 -17.72 19.83 -21.59
CA LEU A 452 -17.50 18.86 -22.66
C LEU A 452 -18.08 17.53 -22.20
N GLU A 453 -19.16 17.16 -22.82
CA GLU A 453 -19.70 15.80 -22.92
C GLU A 453 -18.63 14.86 -23.49
N TRP A 454 -18.45 13.72 -22.81
CA TRP A 454 -18.39 12.36 -23.42
C TRP A 454 -18.69 11.34 -22.33
#